data_e7ccff60fa83129fdd0e3a44a0f8029f
#
_entry.id   e7ccff60fa83129fdd0e3a44a0f8029f
#
_cell.length_a   1.000
_cell.length_b   1.000
_cell.length_c   1.000
_cell.angle_alpha   90.00
_cell.angle_beta   90.00
_cell.angle_gamma   90.00
#
_symmetry.space_group_name_H-M   'P 1'
#
loop_
_entity.id
_entity.type
_entity.pdbx_description
1 polymer ?
#
loop_
_entity_poly.entity_id
_entity_poly.type
_entity_poly.pdbx_seq_one_letter_code
_entity_poly.pdbx_strand_id
1 'polypeptide(L)'
;MASLKEVKTRINSVKSTRKITSAMKMVASAKLHKAQGAIENMLPYERKLNKILTNFLSADLPVESPYIKAREVKRVAIVVFSSNTSLCGAFNANVIKMLLQTVGEFRTLGQDNILIFPVGKKVDEAVKRLGFQPQETSPTLSDKPSYQEASELAHRLMKMYVSGEIDRVELIYHHFKSMGVQILLRETYLPIDLTRVVDEEEKQKEEEVQGGEIANDYIIEPSAEELIANLIPTVLSQKLFTAAVDSNASEHAARTLAMQVATDNANELIQDLTKQYNKSRQQAITNELLDIVGGSMPVSYTHLRAHETE
;
A
#
# COMPACT_ATOMS: atom_id res chain seq x y z
N MET A 1 -11.71 18.23 36.80
CA MET A 1 -10.43 17.53 36.58
C MET A 1 -10.72 16.04 36.46
N ALA A 2 -10.02 15.31 35.58
CA ALA A 2 -10.19 13.87 35.48
C ALA A 2 -9.80 13.19 36.82
N SER A 3 -10.55 12.19 37.23
CA SER A 3 -10.25 11.49 38.49
C SER A 3 -8.96 10.67 38.36
N LEU A 4 -8.22 10.50 39.45
CA LEU A 4 -7.01 9.67 39.50
C LEU A 4 -7.22 8.26 38.88
N LYS A 5 -8.42 7.70 39.09
CA LYS A 5 -8.85 6.39 38.58
C LYS A 5 -8.93 6.45 37.02
N GLU A 6 -9.52 7.52 36.48
CA GLU A 6 -9.63 7.68 35.01
C GLU A 6 -8.27 7.81 34.34
N VAL A 7 -7.37 8.65 34.91
CA VAL A 7 -6.01 8.81 34.36
C VAL A 7 -5.25 7.49 34.41
N LYS A 8 -5.35 6.72 35.50
CA LYS A 8 -4.74 5.39 35.63
C LYS A 8 -5.29 4.41 34.58
N THR A 9 -6.59 4.41 34.36
CA THR A 9 -7.23 3.55 33.34
C THR A 9 -6.74 3.93 31.93
N ARG A 10 -6.64 5.23 31.63
CA ARG A 10 -6.14 5.73 30.35
C ARG A 10 -4.68 5.32 30.12
N ILE A 11 -3.82 5.42 31.15
CA ILE A 11 -2.44 4.95 31.07
C ILE A 11 -2.39 3.46 30.71
N ASN A 12 -3.21 2.63 31.34
CA ASN A 12 -3.24 1.19 31.07
C ASN A 12 -3.73 0.89 29.63
N SER A 13 -4.75 1.60 29.15
CA SER A 13 -5.24 1.46 27.77
C SER A 13 -4.16 1.83 26.74
N VAL A 14 -3.45 2.95 26.95
CA VAL A 14 -2.36 3.37 26.03
C VAL A 14 -1.19 2.39 26.09
N LYS A 15 -0.84 1.86 27.27
CA LYS A 15 0.17 0.79 27.39
C LYS A 15 -0.21 -0.47 26.61
N SER A 16 -1.48 -0.87 26.63
CA SER A 16 -1.97 -2.00 25.84
C SER A 16 -1.91 -1.72 24.35
N THR A 17 -2.37 -0.54 23.91
CA THR A 17 -2.27 -0.11 22.51
C THR A 17 -0.82 -0.10 22.02
N ARG A 18 0.13 0.41 22.80
CA ARG A 18 1.55 0.39 22.49
C ARG A 18 2.09 -1.02 22.26
N LYS A 19 1.69 -1.99 23.11
CA LYS A 19 2.10 -3.39 22.94
C LYS A 19 1.57 -3.97 21.63
N ILE A 20 0.33 -3.65 21.27
CA ILE A 20 -0.31 -4.11 20.04
C ILE A 20 0.39 -3.50 18.82
N THR A 21 0.60 -2.18 18.80
CA THR A 21 1.27 -1.50 17.67
C THR A 21 2.71 -1.98 17.48
N SER A 22 3.44 -2.22 18.58
CA SER A 22 4.79 -2.79 18.53
C SER A 22 4.80 -4.21 17.95
N ALA A 23 3.84 -5.07 18.32
CA ALA A 23 3.70 -6.41 17.76
C ALA A 23 3.33 -6.35 16.27
N MET A 24 2.39 -5.47 15.88
CA MET A 24 2.00 -5.28 14.47
C MET A 24 3.17 -4.78 13.63
N LYS A 25 4.02 -3.88 14.16
CA LYS A 25 5.25 -3.45 13.51
C LYS A 25 6.17 -4.63 13.21
N MET A 26 6.41 -5.51 14.19
CA MET A 26 7.29 -6.67 14.01
C MET A 26 6.77 -7.61 12.93
N VAL A 27 5.46 -7.91 12.93
CA VAL A 27 4.84 -8.75 11.91
C VAL A 27 4.92 -8.11 10.53
N ALA A 28 4.63 -6.81 10.41
CA ALA A 28 4.73 -6.08 9.15
C ALA A 28 6.16 -6.04 8.61
N SER A 29 7.16 -5.83 9.49
CA SER A 29 8.58 -5.86 9.11
C SER A 29 9.03 -7.23 8.61
N ALA A 30 8.58 -8.32 9.24
CA ALA A 30 8.89 -9.68 8.77
C ALA A 30 8.26 -9.97 7.40
N LYS A 31 7.02 -9.52 7.17
CA LYS A 31 6.35 -9.64 5.86
C LYS A 31 7.05 -8.79 4.79
N LEU A 32 7.46 -7.56 5.15
CA LEU A 32 8.24 -6.69 4.26
C LEU A 32 9.53 -7.36 3.80
N HIS A 33 10.30 -7.91 4.73
CA HIS A 33 11.56 -8.59 4.39
C HIS A 33 11.35 -9.76 3.43
N LYS A 34 10.28 -10.53 3.63
CA LYS A 34 9.90 -11.60 2.70
C LYS A 34 9.53 -11.07 1.31
N ALA A 35 8.78 -9.96 1.24
CA ALA A 35 8.39 -9.34 -0.01
C ALA A 35 9.59 -8.74 -0.76
N GLN A 36 10.54 -8.13 -0.04
CA GLN A 36 11.80 -7.63 -0.60
C GLN A 36 12.62 -8.75 -1.24
N GLY A 37 12.78 -9.88 -0.56
CA GLY A 37 13.46 -11.04 -1.14
C GLY A 37 12.76 -11.59 -2.38
N ALA A 38 11.43 -11.52 -2.46
CA ALA A 38 10.69 -11.89 -3.66
C ALA A 38 10.97 -10.92 -4.82
N ILE A 39 11.01 -9.61 -4.56
CA ILE A 39 11.38 -8.58 -5.56
C ILE A 39 12.79 -8.82 -6.08
N GLU A 40 13.78 -8.98 -5.19
CA GLU A 40 15.18 -9.19 -5.55
C GLU A 40 15.38 -10.42 -6.43
N ASN A 41 14.66 -11.51 -6.15
CA ASN A 41 14.72 -12.73 -6.96
C ASN A 41 14.04 -12.60 -8.32
N MET A 42 13.04 -11.72 -8.43
CA MET A 42 12.26 -11.53 -9.66
C MET A 42 12.89 -10.53 -10.62
N LEU A 43 13.55 -9.48 -10.12
CA LEU A 43 14.14 -8.40 -10.91
C LEU A 43 15.05 -8.87 -12.06
N PRO A 44 15.96 -9.84 -11.88
CA PRO A 44 16.82 -10.29 -12.98
C PRO A 44 16.04 -10.95 -14.12
N TYR A 45 14.97 -11.68 -13.79
CA TYR A 45 14.11 -12.31 -14.79
C TYR A 45 13.31 -11.26 -15.57
N GLU A 46 12.69 -10.31 -14.87
CA GLU A 46 11.94 -9.21 -15.48
C GLU A 46 12.81 -8.36 -16.41
N ARG A 47 14.01 -7.97 -15.98
CA ARG A 47 14.98 -7.24 -16.79
C ARG A 47 15.36 -7.99 -18.08
N LYS A 48 15.59 -9.30 -17.97
CA LYS A 48 15.91 -10.13 -19.15
C LYS A 48 14.74 -10.23 -20.12
N LEU A 49 13.52 -10.41 -19.61
CA LEU A 49 12.31 -10.45 -20.45
C LEU A 49 12.09 -9.12 -21.17
N ASN A 50 12.18 -8.01 -20.45
CA ASN A 50 12.04 -6.67 -21.04
C ASN A 50 13.12 -6.42 -22.10
N LYS A 51 14.38 -6.77 -21.81
CA LYS A 51 15.50 -6.64 -22.78
C LYS A 51 15.25 -7.46 -24.05
N ILE A 52 14.78 -8.70 -23.91
CA ILE A 52 14.44 -9.54 -25.07
C ILE A 52 13.31 -8.86 -25.85
N LEU A 53 12.24 -8.45 -25.21
CA LEU A 53 11.11 -7.81 -25.86
C LEU A 53 11.52 -6.54 -26.61
N THR A 54 12.32 -5.65 -25.99
CA THR A 54 12.79 -4.41 -26.62
C THR A 54 13.67 -4.68 -27.83
N ASN A 55 14.60 -5.62 -27.73
CA ASN A 55 15.47 -5.97 -28.86
C ASN A 55 14.66 -6.51 -30.05
N PHE A 56 13.60 -7.29 -29.79
CA PHE A 56 12.70 -7.75 -30.84
C PHE A 56 11.86 -6.64 -31.46
N LEU A 57 11.40 -5.69 -30.64
CA LEU A 57 10.60 -4.57 -31.11
C LEU A 57 11.42 -3.50 -31.83
N SER A 58 12.72 -3.39 -31.50
CA SER A 58 13.67 -2.47 -32.16
C SER A 58 14.25 -3.04 -33.50
N ALA A 59 14.17 -4.37 -33.66
CA ALA A 59 14.48 -4.99 -34.94
C ALA A 59 13.32 -4.71 -35.90
N ASP A 60 13.55 -4.14 -37.08
CA ASP A 60 12.58 -3.77 -38.15
C ASP A 60 11.70 -4.98 -38.61
N LEU A 61 11.31 -5.84 -37.70
CA LEU A 61 10.41 -6.96 -37.95
C LEU A 61 8.98 -6.46 -37.95
N PRO A 62 8.16 -6.81 -38.94
CA PRO A 62 6.73 -6.46 -38.90
C PRO A 62 6.01 -7.24 -37.79
N VAL A 63 6.04 -6.69 -36.57
CA VAL A 63 5.36 -7.29 -35.42
C VAL A 63 3.90 -6.89 -35.42
N GLU A 64 3.05 -7.70 -36.00
CA GLU A 64 1.60 -7.57 -35.83
C GLU A 64 1.16 -8.31 -34.56
N SER A 65 0.99 -7.55 -33.47
CA SER A 65 0.40 -8.10 -32.25
C SER A 65 -0.89 -7.36 -31.89
N PRO A 66 -1.95 -8.05 -31.54
CA PRO A 66 -3.21 -7.42 -31.11
C PRO A 66 -3.04 -6.57 -29.86
N TYR A 67 -2.00 -6.79 -29.06
CA TYR A 67 -1.73 -6.10 -27.79
C TYR A 67 -1.03 -4.73 -27.96
N ILE A 68 -0.50 -4.45 -29.16
CA ILE A 68 0.22 -3.18 -29.47
C ILE A 68 -0.73 -2.19 -30.13
N LYS A 69 -1.77 -2.67 -30.82
CA LYS A 69 -2.64 -1.86 -31.64
C LYS A 69 -3.54 -0.97 -30.78
N ALA A 70 -3.19 0.32 -30.70
CA ALA A 70 -4.04 1.32 -30.08
C ALA A 70 -5.34 1.52 -30.90
N ARG A 71 -6.47 1.66 -30.20
CA ARG A 71 -7.78 1.95 -30.80
C ARG A 71 -8.48 3.04 -30.02
N GLU A 72 -9.58 3.57 -30.57
CA GLU A 72 -10.40 4.53 -29.88
C GLU A 72 -10.94 3.93 -28.59
N VAL A 73 -10.74 4.63 -27.46
CA VAL A 73 -11.13 4.12 -26.14
C VAL A 73 -12.63 4.34 -25.94
N LYS A 74 -13.38 3.26 -25.94
CA LYS A 74 -14.82 3.23 -25.60
C LYS A 74 -15.08 2.59 -24.27
N ARG A 75 -14.28 1.59 -23.90
CA ARG A 75 -14.35 0.91 -22.61
C ARG A 75 -12.96 0.79 -21.99
N VAL A 76 -12.86 1.10 -20.69
CA VAL A 76 -11.61 1.05 -19.94
C VAL A 76 -11.72 0.07 -18.78
N ALA A 77 -10.69 -0.76 -18.60
CA ALA A 77 -10.51 -1.57 -17.40
C ALA A 77 -9.45 -0.93 -16.51
N ILE A 78 -9.71 -0.85 -15.20
CA ILE A 78 -8.78 -0.29 -14.21
C ILE A 78 -8.52 -1.36 -13.17
N VAL A 79 -7.28 -1.86 -13.11
CA VAL A 79 -6.81 -2.79 -12.08
C VAL A 79 -6.18 -1.97 -10.96
N VAL A 80 -6.69 -2.11 -9.74
CA VAL A 80 -6.28 -1.27 -8.61
C VAL A 80 -5.85 -2.12 -7.44
N PHE A 81 -4.61 -1.93 -7.00
CA PHE A 81 -4.02 -2.67 -5.89
C PHE A 81 -4.17 -1.91 -4.58
N SER A 82 -4.71 -2.58 -3.57
CA SER A 82 -4.86 -2.07 -2.20
C SER A 82 -4.63 -3.15 -1.16
N SER A 83 -4.61 -2.77 0.10
CA SER A 83 -4.52 -3.74 1.18
C SER A 83 -5.88 -4.36 1.53
N ASN A 84 -5.81 -5.53 2.20
CA ASN A 84 -7.00 -6.15 2.80
C ASN A 84 -7.37 -5.55 4.16
N THR A 85 -6.42 -4.91 4.85
CA THR A 85 -6.60 -4.40 6.22
C THR A 85 -6.19 -2.93 6.32
N SER A 86 -6.78 -2.22 7.28
CA SER A 86 -6.43 -0.84 7.59
C SER A 86 -5.08 -0.71 8.32
N LEU A 87 -4.76 0.46 8.82
CA LEU A 87 -3.57 0.78 9.63
C LEU A 87 -2.23 0.73 8.86
N CYS A 88 -2.26 1.04 7.57
CA CYS A 88 -1.09 1.21 6.71
C CYS A 88 -0.86 2.68 6.31
N GLY A 89 -1.13 3.62 7.22
CA GLY A 89 -0.97 5.04 6.94
C GLY A 89 -1.88 5.53 5.81
N ALA A 90 -1.32 6.33 4.92
CA ALA A 90 -2.03 6.91 3.77
C ALA A 90 -2.11 5.98 2.55
N PHE A 91 -1.54 4.77 2.60
CA PHE A 91 -1.45 3.84 1.47
C PHE A 91 -2.78 3.66 0.73
N ASN A 92 -3.82 3.21 1.42
CA ASN A 92 -5.14 3.00 0.79
C ASN A 92 -5.81 4.30 0.36
N ALA A 93 -5.67 5.38 1.14
CA ALA A 93 -6.27 6.66 0.82
C ALA A 93 -5.71 7.26 -0.47
N ASN A 94 -4.39 7.12 -0.68
CA ASN A 94 -3.72 7.59 -1.89
C ASN A 94 -4.18 6.80 -3.13
N VAL A 95 -4.28 5.47 -3.02
CA VAL A 95 -4.80 4.62 -4.12
C VAL A 95 -6.23 5.00 -4.48
N ILE A 96 -7.11 5.15 -3.50
CA ILE A 96 -8.51 5.52 -3.73
C ILE A 96 -8.59 6.91 -4.37
N LYS A 97 -7.75 7.86 -3.95
CA LYS A 97 -7.68 9.19 -4.56
C LYS A 97 -7.26 9.11 -6.02
N MET A 98 -6.24 8.34 -6.34
CA MET A 98 -5.78 8.13 -7.74
C MET A 98 -6.86 7.45 -8.57
N LEU A 99 -7.54 6.44 -8.03
CA LEU A 99 -8.66 5.79 -8.70
C LEU A 99 -9.77 6.79 -9.05
N LEU A 100 -10.15 7.67 -8.10
CA LEU A 100 -11.14 8.71 -8.34
C LEU A 100 -10.73 9.70 -9.43
N GLN A 101 -9.46 10.07 -9.47
CA GLN A 101 -8.91 10.93 -10.53
C GLN A 101 -8.99 10.23 -11.89
N THR A 102 -8.56 8.96 -11.95
CA THR A 102 -8.60 8.15 -13.17
C THR A 102 -10.03 7.95 -13.68
N VAL A 103 -10.97 7.61 -12.79
CA VAL A 103 -12.39 7.50 -13.14
C VAL A 103 -12.96 8.85 -13.62
N GLY A 104 -12.52 9.96 -13.01
CA GLY A 104 -12.89 11.31 -13.43
C GLY A 104 -12.48 11.64 -14.86
N GLU A 105 -11.28 11.21 -15.28
CA GLU A 105 -10.79 11.39 -16.67
C GLU A 105 -11.61 10.60 -17.69
N PHE A 106 -12.06 9.40 -17.34
CA PHE A 106 -12.89 8.54 -18.21
C PHE A 106 -14.39 8.75 -18.04
N ARG A 107 -14.81 9.77 -17.28
CA ARG A 107 -16.24 10.04 -17.00
C ARG A 107 -17.08 10.23 -18.25
N THR A 108 -16.50 10.74 -19.32
CA THR A 108 -17.17 10.95 -20.63
C THR A 108 -17.61 9.66 -21.29
N LEU A 109 -17.00 8.52 -20.95
CA LEU A 109 -17.34 7.21 -21.48
C LEU A 109 -18.65 6.65 -20.88
N GLY A 110 -19.10 7.19 -19.74
CA GLY A 110 -20.22 6.64 -18.97
C GLY A 110 -19.77 5.58 -17.97
N GLN A 111 -20.52 5.44 -16.87
CA GLN A 111 -20.16 4.57 -15.74
C GLN A 111 -20.08 3.08 -16.13
N ASP A 112 -20.96 2.63 -17.01
CA ASP A 112 -21.05 1.23 -17.46
C ASP A 112 -19.87 0.80 -18.34
N ASN A 113 -19.12 1.77 -18.86
CA ASN A 113 -17.95 1.53 -19.70
C ASN A 113 -16.63 1.60 -18.92
N ILE A 114 -16.68 1.81 -17.60
CA ILE A 114 -15.53 1.79 -16.71
C ILE A 114 -15.59 0.52 -15.86
N LEU A 115 -14.76 -0.46 -16.20
CA LEU A 115 -14.67 -1.75 -15.51
C LEU A 115 -13.57 -1.67 -14.46
N ILE A 116 -13.88 -1.94 -13.19
CA ILE A 116 -12.90 -1.87 -12.11
C ILE A 116 -12.63 -3.28 -11.57
N PHE A 117 -11.35 -3.66 -11.54
CA PHE A 117 -10.82 -4.91 -11.00
C PHE A 117 -10.08 -4.61 -9.70
N PRO A 118 -10.74 -4.69 -8.54
CA PRO A 118 -10.10 -4.42 -7.26
C PRO A 118 -9.24 -5.60 -6.80
N VAL A 119 -7.97 -5.34 -6.56
CA VAL A 119 -7.06 -6.26 -5.89
C VAL A 119 -6.90 -5.80 -4.45
N GLY A 120 -7.62 -6.46 -3.52
CA GLY A 120 -7.68 -6.12 -2.11
C GLY A 120 -9.02 -5.52 -1.67
N LYS A 121 -9.36 -5.80 -0.40
CA LYS A 121 -10.68 -5.47 0.16
C LYS A 121 -10.94 -3.97 0.30
N LYS A 122 -9.90 -3.17 0.57
CA LYS A 122 -10.11 -1.74 0.86
C LYS A 122 -10.54 -0.94 -0.36
N VAL A 123 -10.00 -1.25 -1.53
CA VAL A 123 -10.48 -0.64 -2.76
C VAL A 123 -11.82 -1.22 -3.21
N ASP A 124 -12.08 -2.51 -3.00
CA ASP A 124 -13.38 -3.13 -3.28
C ASP A 124 -14.51 -2.44 -2.50
N GLU A 125 -14.32 -2.23 -1.17
CA GLU A 125 -15.25 -1.46 -0.33
C GLU A 125 -15.45 -0.02 -0.83
N ALA A 126 -14.39 0.61 -1.35
CA ALA A 126 -14.46 1.97 -1.87
C ALA A 126 -15.21 2.03 -3.20
N VAL A 127 -14.93 1.10 -4.12
CA VAL A 127 -15.60 0.99 -5.43
C VAL A 127 -17.11 0.81 -5.26
N LYS A 128 -17.53 -0.08 -4.36
CA LYS A 128 -18.95 -0.29 -4.03
C LYS A 128 -19.61 0.97 -3.46
N ARG A 129 -18.90 1.70 -2.58
CA ARG A 129 -19.42 2.99 -2.04
C ARG A 129 -19.57 4.08 -3.09
N LEU A 130 -18.75 4.03 -4.15
CA LEU A 130 -18.83 4.95 -5.27
C LEU A 130 -19.95 4.57 -6.29
N GLY A 131 -20.67 3.49 -6.05
CA GLY A 131 -21.74 3.03 -6.91
C GLY A 131 -21.30 2.20 -8.12
N PHE A 132 -20.00 1.87 -8.20
CA PHE A 132 -19.51 0.95 -9.23
C PHE A 132 -19.68 -0.50 -8.79
N GLN A 133 -19.91 -1.38 -9.77
CA GLN A 133 -19.88 -2.82 -9.55
C GLN A 133 -18.47 -3.35 -9.87
N PRO A 134 -17.72 -3.87 -8.88
CA PRO A 134 -16.44 -4.51 -9.16
C PRO A 134 -16.65 -5.76 -10.02
N GLN A 135 -15.78 -5.97 -11.00
CA GLN A 135 -15.88 -7.14 -11.88
C GLN A 135 -15.49 -8.42 -11.14
N GLU A 136 -14.33 -8.42 -10.51
CA GLU A 136 -13.82 -9.53 -9.73
C GLU A 136 -12.91 -8.97 -8.64
N THR A 137 -13.03 -9.48 -7.43
CA THR A 137 -12.17 -9.09 -6.31
C THR A 137 -11.18 -10.18 -6.01
N SER A 138 -9.88 -9.87 -6.04
CA SER A 138 -8.79 -10.81 -5.75
C SER A 138 -8.08 -10.46 -4.43
N PRO A 139 -8.68 -10.79 -3.27
CA PRO A 139 -8.08 -10.47 -1.96
C PRO A 139 -6.85 -11.32 -1.65
N THR A 140 -6.75 -12.53 -2.20
CA THR A 140 -5.61 -13.44 -2.05
C THR A 140 -4.37 -12.90 -2.71
N LEU A 141 -4.49 -12.35 -3.90
CA LEU A 141 -3.40 -11.73 -4.65
C LEU A 141 -2.79 -10.53 -3.92
N SER A 142 -3.59 -9.78 -3.15
CA SER A 142 -3.10 -8.67 -2.33
C SER A 142 -2.29 -9.13 -1.11
N ASP A 143 -2.70 -10.19 -0.39
CA ASP A 143 -2.01 -10.64 0.84
C ASP A 143 -0.83 -11.59 0.56
N LYS A 144 -0.97 -12.44 -0.45
CA LYS A 144 0.04 -13.42 -0.87
C LYS A 144 0.13 -13.44 -2.39
N PRO A 145 0.88 -12.51 -2.99
CA PRO A 145 1.08 -12.49 -4.43
C PRO A 145 1.54 -13.85 -4.96
N SER A 146 0.80 -14.37 -5.94
CA SER A 146 1.06 -15.64 -6.62
C SER A 146 1.10 -15.38 -8.12
N TYR A 147 2.12 -15.92 -8.80
CA TYR A 147 2.23 -15.79 -10.25
C TYR A 147 1.02 -16.41 -10.97
N GLN A 148 0.51 -17.52 -10.46
CA GLN A 148 -0.64 -18.19 -11.05
C GLN A 148 -1.89 -17.28 -11.06
N GLU A 149 -2.28 -16.73 -9.91
CA GLU A 149 -3.45 -15.82 -9.81
C GLU A 149 -3.25 -14.55 -10.65
N ALA A 150 -2.03 -13.99 -10.63
CA ALA A 150 -1.70 -12.82 -11.45
C ALA A 150 -1.80 -13.14 -12.95
N SER A 151 -1.29 -14.30 -13.37
CA SER A 151 -1.36 -14.77 -14.76
C SER A 151 -2.81 -15.03 -15.21
N GLU A 152 -3.64 -15.62 -14.37
CA GLU A 152 -5.08 -15.84 -14.66
C GLU A 152 -5.80 -14.51 -14.89
N LEU A 153 -5.58 -13.52 -14.03
CA LEU A 153 -6.12 -12.15 -14.20
C LEU A 153 -5.57 -11.49 -15.48
N ALA A 154 -4.26 -11.61 -15.74
CA ALA A 154 -3.64 -11.08 -16.95
C ALA A 154 -4.25 -11.68 -18.22
N HIS A 155 -4.38 -13.01 -18.28
CA HIS A 155 -4.99 -13.71 -19.43
C HIS A 155 -6.45 -13.30 -19.65
N ARG A 156 -7.20 -13.09 -18.58
CA ARG A 156 -8.58 -12.58 -18.68
C ARG A 156 -8.62 -11.18 -19.30
N LEU A 157 -7.80 -10.26 -18.81
CA LEU A 157 -7.70 -8.90 -19.36
C LEU A 157 -7.25 -8.91 -20.83
N MET A 158 -6.27 -9.74 -21.18
CA MET A 158 -5.79 -9.93 -22.54
C MET A 158 -6.91 -10.45 -23.46
N LYS A 159 -7.68 -11.44 -23.00
CA LYS A 159 -8.83 -11.99 -23.75
C LYS A 159 -9.90 -10.94 -24.00
N MET A 160 -10.27 -10.16 -22.97
CA MET A 160 -11.23 -9.07 -23.10
C MET A 160 -10.73 -7.97 -24.05
N TYR A 161 -9.42 -7.70 -24.04
CA TYR A 161 -8.80 -6.74 -24.95
C TYR A 161 -8.84 -7.23 -26.39
N VAL A 162 -8.47 -8.47 -26.67
CA VAL A 162 -8.47 -9.06 -28.02
C VAL A 162 -9.89 -9.19 -28.56
N SER A 163 -10.87 -9.54 -27.71
CA SER A 163 -12.29 -9.63 -28.13
C SER A 163 -12.95 -8.26 -28.40
N GLY A 164 -12.27 -7.15 -28.05
CA GLY A 164 -12.83 -5.80 -28.19
C GLY A 164 -13.85 -5.44 -27.10
N GLU A 165 -13.90 -6.21 -26.01
CA GLU A 165 -14.75 -5.89 -24.85
C GLU A 165 -14.19 -4.71 -24.05
N ILE A 166 -12.87 -4.54 -24.04
CA ILE A 166 -12.16 -3.40 -23.46
C ILE A 166 -11.11 -2.87 -24.45
N ASP A 167 -10.89 -1.56 -24.45
CA ASP A 167 -9.97 -0.89 -25.38
C ASP A 167 -8.72 -0.40 -24.70
N ARG A 168 -8.74 -0.30 -23.37
CA ARG A 168 -7.60 0.15 -22.56
C ARG A 168 -7.62 -0.51 -21.19
N VAL A 169 -6.43 -0.81 -20.68
CA VAL A 169 -6.25 -1.32 -19.31
C VAL A 169 -5.23 -0.43 -18.58
N GLU A 170 -5.62 0.09 -17.42
CA GLU A 170 -4.78 0.88 -16.53
C GLU A 170 -4.46 0.08 -15.28
N LEU A 171 -3.21 0.13 -14.82
CA LEU A 171 -2.80 -0.39 -13.50
C LEU A 171 -2.57 0.77 -12.54
N ILE A 172 -3.10 0.66 -11.33
CA ILE A 172 -2.84 1.60 -10.23
C ILE A 172 -2.27 0.79 -9.06
N TYR A 173 -1.00 1.02 -8.73
CA TYR A 173 -0.30 0.31 -7.68
C TYR A 173 0.81 1.15 -7.06
N HIS A 174 1.34 0.73 -5.92
CA HIS A 174 2.52 1.35 -5.32
C HIS A 174 3.78 0.59 -5.69
N HIS A 175 4.75 1.29 -6.26
CA HIS A 175 6.09 0.79 -6.45
C HIS A 175 6.92 0.97 -5.17
N PHE A 176 7.57 -0.09 -4.74
CA PHE A 176 8.42 -0.10 -3.56
C PHE A 176 9.83 0.40 -3.90
N LYS A 177 10.15 1.63 -3.51
CA LYS A 177 11.51 2.17 -3.65
C LYS A 177 12.36 1.96 -2.39
N SER A 178 11.77 2.20 -1.22
CA SER A 178 12.42 2.01 0.09
C SER A 178 11.38 1.93 1.20
N MET A 179 11.80 1.58 2.44
CA MET A 179 10.91 1.55 3.59
C MET A 179 10.19 2.91 3.82
N GLY A 180 10.85 4.03 3.55
CA GLY A 180 10.29 5.37 3.74
C GLY A 180 9.60 5.95 2.51
N VAL A 181 9.81 5.37 1.32
CA VAL A 181 9.32 5.93 0.05
C VAL A 181 8.62 4.84 -0.76
N GLN A 182 7.31 5.00 -0.93
CA GLN A 182 6.48 4.20 -1.82
C GLN A 182 5.89 5.16 -2.86
N ILE A 183 6.10 4.85 -4.14
CA ILE A 183 5.67 5.70 -5.25
C ILE A 183 4.37 5.14 -5.79
N LEU A 184 3.31 5.95 -5.75
CA LEU A 184 2.05 5.56 -6.37
C LEU A 184 2.15 5.77 -7.88
N LEU A 185 2.01 4.69 -8.63
CA LEU A 185 2.08 4.68 -10.09
C LEU A 185 0.71 4.41 -10.70
N ARG A 186 0.49 5.03 -11.83
CA ARG A 186 -0.56 4.72 -12.77
C ARG A 186 0.07 4.47 -14.13
N GLU A 187 -0.12 3.28 -14.66
CA GLU A 187 0.48 2.86 -15.93
C GLU A 187 -0.55 2.27 -16.87
N THR A 188 -0.38 2.55 -18.15
CA THR A 188 -1.15 1.85 -19.17
C THR A 188 -0.57 0.44 -19.35
N TYR A 189 -1.40 -0.56 -19.09
CA TYR A 189 -1.04 -1.96 -19.23
C TYR A 189 -1.31 -2.49 -20.65
N LEU A 190 -2.45 -2.13 -21.21
CA LEU A 190 -2.85 -2.38 -22.60
C LEU A 190 -3.48 -1.12 -23.19
N PRO A 191 -3.14 -0.77 -24.44
CA PRO A 191 -2.14 -1.36 -25.32
C PRO A 191 -0.74 -1.17 -24.76
N ILE A 192 0.21 -2.03 -25.20
CA ILE A 192 1.62 -1.91 -24.83
C ILE A 192 2.18 -0.67 -25.54
N ASP A 193 2.73 0.25 -24.76
CA ASP A 193 3.43 1.42 -25.27
C ASP A 193 4.90 1.07 -25.49
N LEU A 194 5.25 0.84 -26.75
CA LEU A 194 6.62 0.47 -27.15
C LEU A 194 7.66 1.55 -26.84
N THR A 195 7.26 2.83 -26.88
CA THR A 195 8.17 3.94 -26.61
C THR A 195 8.62 3.94 -25.15
N ARG A 196 7.73 3.61 -24.21
CA ARG A 196 8.07 3.51 -22.78
C ARG A 196 9.00 2.34 -22.46
N VAL A 197 8.84 1.23 -23.17
CA VAL A 197 9.71 0.06 -22.98
C VAL A 197 11.15 0.39 -23.37
N VAL A 198 11.35 1.18 -24.44
CA VAL A 198 12.66 1.66 -24.88
C VAL A 198 13.26 2.68 -23.90
N ASP A 199 12.45 3.66 -23.43
CA ASP A 199 12.89 4.69 -22.47
C ASP A 199 13.32 4.10 -21.11
N GLU A 200 12.65 3.05 -20.65
CA GLU A 200 13.01 2.34 -19.40
C GLU A 200 14.35 1.60 -19.53
N GLU A 201 14.66 1.06 -20.71
CA GLU A 201 15.96 0.43 -20.97
C GLU A 201 17.09 1.44 -21.12
N GLU A 202 16.86 2.59 -21.76
CA GLU A 202 17.87 3.64 -21.83
C GLU A 202 18.30 4.12 -20.45
N LYS A 203 17.36 4.29 -19.54
CA LYS A 203 17.63 4.62 -18.12
C LYS A 203 18.38 3.51 -17.38
N GLN A 204 18.08 2.24 -17.68
CA GLN A 204 18.79 1.10 -17.09
C GLN A 204 20.19 0.92 -17.68
N LYS A 205 20.41 1.25 -18.96
CA LYS A 205 21.73 1.25 -19.59
C LYS A 205 22.66 2.32 -18.99
N GLU A 206 22.13 3.48 -18.61
CA GLU A 206 22.91 4.52 -17.93
C GLU A 206 23.37 4.06 -16.52
N GLU A 207 22.63 3.17 -15.85
CA GLU A 207 23.03 2.56 -14.59
C GLU A 207 24.00 1.36 -14.76
N GLU A 208 24.00 0.67 -15.91
CA GLU A 208 24.82 -0.53 -16.19
C GLU A 208 26.12 -0.25 -16.99
N VAL A 209 26.52 0.99 -17.27
CA VAL A 209 27.69 1.42 -18.10
C VAL A 209 29.07 0.84 -17.69
N GLN A 210 29.14 -0.27 -16.98
CA GLN A 210 30.40 -1.00 -16.73
C GLN A 210 30.53 -2.36 -17.42
N GLY A 211 29.61 -2.76 -18.26
CA GLY A 211 29.71 -4.04 -18.99
C GLY A 211 29.49 -3.81 -20.49
N GLY A 212 30.54 -4.00 -21.32
CA GLY A 212 30.55 -3.73 -22.72
C GLY A 212 29.32 -4.20 -23.50
N GLU A 213 28.95 -3.43 -24.53
CA GLU A 213 27.91 -3.75 -25.51
C GLU A 213 28.24 -5.10 -26.18
N ILE A 214 27.55 -6.15 -25.73
CA ILE A 214 27.48 -7.40 -26.47
C ILE A 214 26.34 -7.19 -27.47
N ALA A 215 26.66 -7.11 -28.77
CA ALA A 215 25.68 -7.21 -29.84
C ALA A 215 24.90 -8.49 -29.65
N ASN A 216 23.61 -8.35 -29.28
CA ASN A 216 22.75 -9.52 -28.99
C ASN A 216 22.19 -10.02 -30.34
N ASP A 217 22.95 -10.80 -31.07
CA ASP A 217 22.44 -11.59 -32.19
C ASP A 217 21.69 -12.80 -31.62
N TYR A 218 20.36 -12.70 -31.61
CA TYR A 218 19.53 -13.82 -31.17
C TYR A 218 19.28 -14.82 -32.30
N ILE A 219 19.48 -16.09 -32.05
CA ILE A 219 18.99 -17.15 -32.92
C ILE A 219 17.53 -17.41 -32.57
N ILE A 220 16.63 -17.18 -33.53
CA ILE A 220 15.19 -17.28 -33.33
C ILE A 220 14.68 -18.60 -33.89
N GLU A 221 14.06 -19.40 -33.05
CA GLU A 221 13.40 -20.67 -33.44
C GLU A 221 12.02 -20.76 -32.80
N PRO A 222 10.98 -21.22 -33.49
CA PRO A 222 10.94 -21.58 -34.92
C PRO A 222 10.72 -20.38 -35.83
N SER A 223 10.06 -19.28 -35.37
CA SER A 223 9.88 -18.02 -36.08
C SER A 223 9.74 -16.85 -35.12
N ALA A 224 10.03 -15.62 -35.59
CA ALA A 224 9.87 -14.40 -34.81
C ALA A 224 8.41 -14.15 -34.39
N GLU A 225 7.46 -14.45 -35.27
CA GLU A 225 6.03 -14.27 -35.03
C GLU A 225 5.52 -15.18 -33.91
N GLU A 226 5.90 -16.46 -33.91
CA GLU A 226 5.48 -17.44 -32.91
C GLU A 226 6.14 -17.15 -31.54
N LEU A 227 7.41 -16.70 -31.56
CA LEU A 227 8.09 -16.27 -30.34
C LEU A 227 7.39 -15.07 -29.72
N ILE A 228 7.05 -14.03 -30.47
CA ILE A 228 6.37 -12.83 -30.00
C ILE A 228 4.96 -13.15 -29.49
N ALA A 229 4.25 -14.02 -30.19
CA ALA A 229 2.92 -14.45 -29.76
C ALA A 229 2.92 -15.10 -28.37
N ASN A 230 4.02 -15.77 -27.98
CA ASN A 230 4.17 -16.37 -26.65
C ASN A 230 4.85 -15.42 -25.64
N LEU A 231 5.78 -14.59 -26.09
CA LEU A 231 6.55 -13.69 -25.23
C LEU A 231 5.70 -12.59 -24.64
N ILE A 232 4.87 -11.92 -25.45
CA ILE A 232 4.04 -10.78 -25.00
C ILE A 232 3.09 -11.20 -23.87
N PRO A 233 2.29 -12.29 -23.95
CA PRO A 233 1.47 -12.74 -22.83
C PRO A 233 2.28 -13.06 -21.57
N THR A 234 3.48 -13.59 -21.73
CA THR A 234 4.36 -13.89 -20.61
C THR A 234 4.87 -12.63 -19.92
N VAL A 235 5.31 -11.62 -20.69
CA VAL A 235 5.74 -10.30 -20.18
C VAL A 235 4.59 -9.59 -19.48
N LEU A 236 3.40 -9.60 -20.05
CA LEU A 236 2.21 -9.00 -19.45
C LEU A 236 1.84 -9.70 -18.13
N SER A 237 1.83 -11.03 -18.10
CA SER A 237 1.56 -11.79 -16.88
C SER A 237 2.61 -11.48 -15.79
N GLN A 238 3.88 -11.38 -16.19
CA GLN A 238 4.97 -11.01 -15.30
C GLN A 238 4.80 -9.58 -14.77
N LYS A 239 4.46 -8.60 -15.61
CA LYS A 239 4.24 -7.20 -15.20
C LYS A 239 3.11 -7.09 -14.17
N LEU A 240 2.00 -7.81 -14.35
CA LEU A 240 0.92 -7.81 -13.36
C LEU A 240 1.36 -8.45 -12.03
N PHE A 241 2.14 -9.52 -12.07
CA PHE A 241 2.71 -10.15 -10.89
C PHE A 241 3.68 -9.22 -10.16
N THR A 242 4.57 -8.54 -10.90
CA THR A 242 5.47 -7.52 -10.34
C THR A 242 4.70 -6.43 -9.62
N ALA A 243 3.65 -5.87 -10.25
CA ALA A 243 2.79 -4.86 -9.63
C ALA A 243 2.14 -5.35 -8.32
N ALA A 244 1.73 -6.62 -8.27
CA ALA A 244 1.17 -7.24 -7.06
C ALA A 244 2.22 -7.36 -5.94
N VAL A 245 3.45 -7.80 -6.26
CA VAL A 245 4.54 -7.95 -5.28
C VAL A 245 5.02 -6.59 -4.78
N ASP A 246 5.19 -5.62 -5.66
CA ASP A 246 5.56 -4.24 -5.32
C ASP A 246 4.52 -3.57 -4.41
N SER A 247 3.24 -3.72 -4.75
CA SER A 247 2.15 -3.19 -3.93
C SER A 247 2.10 -3.84 -2.55
N ASN A 248 2.34 -5.16 -2.46
CA ASN A 248 2.41 -5.90 -1.19
C ASN A 248 3.60 -5.44 -0.33
N ALA A 249 4.78 -5.26 -0.92
CA ALA A 249 5.96 -4.73 -0.21
C ALA A 249 5.71 -3.30 0.28
N SER A 250 5.14 -2.45 -0.57
CA SER A 250 4.78 -1.06 -0.24
C SER A 250 3.75 -0.98 0.90
N GLU A 251 2.74 -1.85 0.91
CA GLU A 251 1.77 -1.96 1.99
C GLU A 251 2.43 -2.28 3.33
N HIS A 252 3.32 -3.28 3.35
CA HIS A 252 4.01 -3.69 4.57
C HIS A 252 5.02 -2.66 5.04
N ALA A 253 5.68 -1.93 4.15
CA ALA A 253 6.53 -0.79 4.47
C ALA A 253 5.73 0.35 5.12
N ALA A 254 4.64 0.76 4.48
CA ALA A 254 3.75 1.80 5.00
C ALA A 254 3.16 1.41 6.37
N ARG A 255 2.77 0.14 6.54
CA ARG A 255 2.28 -0.38 7.83
C ARG A 255 3.37 -0.36 8.89
N THR A 256 4.58 -0.79 8.58
CA THR A 256 5.72 -0.78 9.52
C THR A 256 5.98 0.63 10.02
N LEU A 257 6.02 1.62 9.12
CA LEU A 257 6.21 3.02 9.46
C LEU A 257 5.05 3.57 10.30
N ALA A 258 3.81 3.32 9.89
CA ALA A 258 2.63 3.77 10.65
C ALA A 258 2.59 3.18 12.07
N MET A 259 2.95 1.91 12.24
CA MET A 259 3.01 1.25 13.56
C MET A 259 4.19 1.75 14.40
N GLN A 260 5.31 2.13 13.78
CA GLN A 260 6.41 2.79 14.47
C GLN A 260 5.94 4.12 15.06
N VAL A 261 5.39 5.00 14.22
CA VAL A 261 4.88 6.31 14.65
C VAL A 261 3.81 6.16 15.75
N ALA A 262 2.89 5.21 15.60
CA ALA A 262 1.86 4.94 16.60
C ALA A 262 2.47 4.48 17.94
N THR A 263 3.53 3.68 17.90
CA THR A 263 4.23 3.20 19.11
C THR A 263 4.97 4.35 19.80
N ASP A 264 5.61 5.24 19.05
CA ASP A 264 6.34 6.39 19.57
C ASP A 264 5.37 7.40 20.20
N ASN A 265 4.28 7.74 19.52
CA ASN A 265 3.21 8.59 20.06
C ASN A 265 2.59 7.99 21.35
N ALA A 266 2.43 6.67 21.39
CA ALA A 266 1.95 6.01 22.62
C ALA A 266 2.95 6.13 23.78
N ASN A 267 4.26 6.09 23.51
CA ASN A 267 5.29 6.29 24.53
C ASN A 267 5.23 7.71 25.11
N GLU A 268 5.14 8.72 24.25
CA GLU A 268 5.03 10.14 24.66
C GLU A 268 3.77 10.35 25.50
N LEU A 269 2.63 9.84 25.03
CA LEU A 269 1.37 9.96 25.74
C LEU A 269 1.40 9.27 27.11
N ILE A 270 2.07 8.13 27.26
CA ILE A 270 2.26 7.46 28.58
C ILE A 270 3.08 8.35 29.51
N GLN A 271 4.14 8.98 29.02
CA GLN A 271 4.96 9.88 29.83
C GLN A 271 4.14 11.08 30.35
N ASP A 272 3.37 11.72 29.46
CA ASP A 272 2.55 12.88 29.82
C ASP A 272 1.42 12.52 30.78
N LEU A 273 0.73 11.42 30.54
CA LEU A 273 -0.30 10.93 31.46
C LEU A 273 0.28 10.54 32.81
N THR A 274 1.52 10.02 32.87
CA THR A 274 2.20 9.69 34.11
C THR A 274 2.56 10.96 34.91
N LYS A 275 3.02 12.03 34.24
CA LYS A 275 3.25 13.34 34.87
C LYS A 275 1.93 13.89 35.44
N GLN A 276 0.85 13.86 34.66
CA GLN A 276 -0.47 14.31 35.11
C GLN A 276 -0.98 13.50 36.31
N TYR A 277 -0.84 12.17 36.26
CA TYR A 277 -1.22 11.28 37.37
C TYR A 277 -0.47 11.65 38.64
N ASN A 278 0.85 11.83 38.59
CA ASN A 278 1.68 12.18 39.74
C ASN A 278 1.29 13.56 40.31
N LYS A 279 1.05 14.57 39.44
CA LYS A 279 0.59 15.88 39.87
C LYS A 279 -0.77 15.83 40.56
N SER A 280 -1.73 15.13 39.97
CA SER A 280 -3.07 14.96 40.56
C SER A 280 -3.02 14.17 41.87
N ARG A 281 -2.15 13.16 41.96
CA ARG A 281 -1.94 12.41 43.23
C ARG A 281 -1.38 13.31 44.33
N GLN A 282 -0.39 14.15 44.02
CA GLN A 282 0.18 15.12 45.00
C GLN A 282 -0.88 16.10 45.46
N GLN A 283 -1.69 16.64 44.54
CA GLN A 283 -2.81 17.54 44.90
C GLN A 283 -3.84 16.86 45.78
N ALA A 284 -4.22 15.61 45.48
CA ALA A 284 -5.16 14.86 46.32
C ALA A 284 -4.62 14.65 47.73
N ILE A 285 -3.37 14.24 47.90
CA ILE A 285 -2.70 14.08 49.18
C ILE A 285 -2.66 15.42 49.94
N THR A 286 -2.30 16.51 49.23
CA THR A 286 -2.25 17.85 49.86
C THR A 286 -3.66 18.29 50.36
N ASN A 287 -4.71 18.07 49.56
CA ASN A 287 -6.08 18.38 49.96
C ASN A 287 -6.53 17.54 51.17
N GLU A 288 -6.25 16.23 51.19
CA GLU A 288 -6.55 15.38 52.34
C GLU A 288 -5.82 15.86 53.62
N LEU A 289 -4.55 16.26 53.50
CA LEU A 289 -3.79 16.84 54.63
C LEU A 289 -4.38 18.17 55.09
N LEU A 290 -4.79 19.05 54.17
CA LEU A 290 -5.44 20.31 54.52
C LEU A 290 -6.80 20.11 55.19
N ASP A 291 -7.60 19.13 54.74
CA ASP A 291 -8.86 18.76 55.31
C ASP A 291 -8.69 18.23 56.74
N ILE A 292 -7.67 17.40 57.02
CA ILE A 292 -7.33 16.89 58.35
C ILE A 292 -6.90 18.04 59.26
N VAL A 293 -6.00 18.92 58.81
CA VAL A 293 -5.52 20.07 59.59
C VAL A 293 -6.65 21.06 59.85
N GLY A 294 -7.46 21.36 58.82
CA GLY A 294 -8.65 22.23 58.97
C GLY A 294 -9.72 21.71 59.89
N GLY A 295 -9.95 20.37 59.89
CA GLY A 295 -10.88 19.72 60.81
C GLY A 295 -10.38 19.63 62.26
N SER A 296 -9.08 19.69 62.49
CA SER A 296 -8.52 19.67 63.89
C SER A 296 -8.57 21.02 64.57
N MET A 297 -8.53 22.14 63.82
CA MET A 297 -8.61 23.48 64.40
C MET A 297 -9.89 23.78 65.15
N PRO A 298 -11.13 23.45 64.67
CA PRO A 298 -12.37 23.68 65.44
C PRO A 298 -12.43 22.94 66.76
N VAL A 299 -11.86 21.74 66.85
CA VAL A 299 -11.83 20.93 68.06
C VAL A 299 -10.93 21.55 69.15
N SER A 300 -9.79 22.13 68.73
CA SER A 300 -8.90 22.87 69.64
C SER A 300 -9.57 24.11 70.23
N TYR A 301 -10.38 24.84 69.39
CA TYR A 301 -11.06 26.07 69.84
C TYR A 301 -12.22 25.77 70.83
N THR A 302 -12.93 24.69 70.67
CA THR A 302 -14.01 24.26 71.60
C THR A 302 -13.42 23.82 72.94
N HIS A 303 -12.25 23.17 73.01
CA HIS A 303 -11.62 22.79 74.25
C HIS A 303 -11.03 23.98 75.06
N LEU A 304 -10.53 25.03 74.42
CA LEU A 304 -10.10 26.25 75.07
C LEU A 304 -11.24 27.06 75.67
N ARG A 305 -12.40 27.06 75.02
CA ARG A 305 -13.58 27.78 75.53
C ARG A 305 -14.26 27.09 76.67
N ALA A 306 -14.11 25.80 76.85
CA ALA A 306 -14.62 25.05 77.99
C ALA A 306 -13.80 25.27 79.26
N HIS A 307 -12.51 25.72 79.17
CA HIS A 307 -11.67 26.07 80.30
C HIS A 307 -11.79 27.54 80.78
N GLU A 308 -12.45 28.42 80.01
CA GLU A 308 -12.66 29.83 80.41
C GLU A 308 -14.04 30.06 81.13
N THR A 309 -14.79 29.03 81.37
CA THR A 309 -16.16 29.14 82.05
C THR A 309 -16.26 28.43 83.38
N GLU A 310 -15.15 28.21 84.10
CA GLU A 310 -15.15 27.84 85.54
C GLU A 310 -14.60 29.02 86.39
#